data_6d925a7f13514a85ba18e364b1d22d37
#
_entry.id   6d925a7f13514a85ba18e364b1d22d37
#
_cell.length_a   1.000
_cell.length_b   1.000
_cell.length_c   1.000
_cell.angle_alpha   90.00
_cell.angle_beta   90.00
_cell.angle_gamma   90.00
#
_symmetry.space_group_name_H-M   'P 1'
#
loop_
_entity.id
_entity.type
_entity.pdbx_description
1 polymer ?
#
loop_
_entity_poly.entity_id
_entity_poly.type
_entity_poly.pdbx_seq_one_letter_code
_entity_poly.pdbx_strand_id
1 'polypeptide(L)'
;MKRYILLALSVCQSLVVLAAEAPRKSTDANLFGHVVDRDTHEHIAYASVAVVGTAFGTTTDASGHYFLKNLPVGELTLEVRALGYASGRMTVALERGETRELNFEVAQSGISMDEVVVSASRSETLRREAPALVSVLNAGLFERANASCLAQGLSFQPGVRVEDDCQNCGFTQVRINGLDGHYSQILVDSHPVFSSLTGVYGLEQIPANMIERVEVLRGGGSALYGSSVIGGTINIITREPTRSSAQLSHTLTSLGGSNSYDNNTMLNASIVSESGRAGISVFGQSRHRSGYDHDGDGFTELPVISSQSVGMRSFFRTGAYSRITAQYHHIDEYRRGGDLLKQPPHEAFVAEQTDHAIDGGSLSFDISSADRSNHFNAYASFQNTARKSYYGSKQDLDAYGTTHDLTLAAGMQYVHAFRKLLFMPSELTLGTEYSYDDLSDRSIGYDIRTDQTVHIVGAYLQNEWKTRKWSLLIGGRLDKHSLVAVSYTHLTL
;
A
#
# COMPACT_ATOMS: atom_id res chain seq x y z
N MET A 1 14.54 8.68 20.54
CA MET A 1 14.51 7.27 20.15
C MET A 1 14.20 6.28 21.28
N LYS A 2 15.04 6.05 22.30
CA LYS A 2 14.79 5.04 23.38
C LYS A 2 13.43 5.18 24.12
N ARG A 3 12.89 6.39 24.30
CA ARG A 3 11.60 6.61 25.00
C ARG A 3 10.38 6.20 24.15
N TYR A 4 10.43 6.33 22.85
CA TYR A 4 9.30 5.98 21.94
C TYR A 4 9.22 4.47 21.66
N ILE A 5 10.37 3.78 21.64
CA ILE A 5 10.41 2.31 21.53
C ILE A 5 9.79 1.65 22.76
N LEU A 6 10.03 2.20 23.95
CA LEU A 6 9.42 1.71 25.20
C LEU A 6 7.91 1.95 25.25
N LEU A 7 7.41 3.07 24.68
CA LEU A 7 5.98 3.34 24.59
C LEU A 7 5.29 2.37 23.62
N ALA A 8 5.90 2.12 22.46
CA ALA A 8 5.38 1.17 21.47
C ALA A 8 5.35 -0.27 22.02
N LEU A 9 6.39 -0.68 22.75
CA LEU A 9 6.43 -1.99 23.44
C LEU A 9 5.38 -2.10 24.54
N SER A 10 5.13 -1.02 25.29
CA SER A 10 4.11 -0.99 26.35
C SER A 10 2.69 -1.06 25.80
N VAL A 11 2.41 -0.42 24.66
CA VAL A 11 1.12 -0.50 23.96
C VAL A 11 0.91 -1.89 23.36
N CYS A 12 1.95 -2.52 22.81
CA CYS A 12 1.89 -3.92 22.35
C CYS A 12 1.59 -4.90 23.48
N GLN A 13 2.18 -4.72 24.66
CA GLN A 13 1.90 -5.60 25.82
C GLN A 13 0.46 -5.48 26.33
N SER A 14 -0.12 -4.28 26.30
CA SER A 14 -1.52 -4.07 26.73
C SER A 14 -2.54 -4.64 25.74
N LEU A 15 -2.24 -4.71 24.45
CA LEU A 15 -3.10 -5.31 23.44
C LEU A 15 -3.11 -6.85 23.48
N VAL A 16 -2.01 -7.48 23.89
CA VAL A 16 -1.91 -8.94 24.00
C VAL A 16 -2.75 -9.49 25.18
N VAL A 17 -2.94 -8.71 26.24
CA VAL A 17 -3.69 -9.15 27.45
C VAL A 17 -5.22 -9.16 27.24
N LEU A 18 -5.73 -8.42 26.25
CA LEU A 18 -7.19 -8.36 25.95
C LEU A 18 -7.71 -9.53 25.09
N ALA A 19 -6.84 -10.43 24.61
CA ALA A 19 -7.18 -11.51 23.69
C ALA A 19 -7.38 -12.89 24.37
N ALA A 20 -7.53 -12.97 25.70
CA ALA A 20 -7.83 -14.22 26.38
C ALA A 20 -9.29 -14.64 26.10
N GLU A 21 -9.48 -15.48 25.09
CA GLU A 21 -10.77 -16.11 24.81
C GLU A 21 -11.10 -17.23 25.79
N ALA A 22 -12.41 -17.35 26.11
CA ALA A 22 -12.92 -18.52 26.82
C ALA A 22 -12.67 -19.81 26.00
N PRO A 23 -12.32 -20.93 26.61
CA PRO A 23 -12.02 -22.16 25.89
C PRO A 23 -13.23 -22.60 25.06
N ARG A 24 -13.09 -22.64 23.73
CA ARG A 24 -14.10 -23.20 22.82
C ARG A 24 -14.21 -24.70 23.07
N LYS A 25 -15.41 -25.20 23.18
CA LYS A 25 -15.64 -26.66 23.21
C LYS A 25 -15.14 -27.24 21.89
N SER A 26 -14.16 -28.14 21.96
CA SER A 26 -13.65 -28.87 20.80
C SER A 26 -14.77 -29.59 20.09
N THR A 27 -14.87 -29.44 18.77
CA THR A 27 -15.77 -30.20 17.94
C THR A 27 -15.15 -31.52 17.49
N ASP A 28 -13.78 -31.57 17.51
CA ASP A 28 -12.95 -32.63 16.95
C ASP A 28 -13.27 -32.96 15.48
N ALA A 29 -13.98 -32.04 14.79
CA ALA A 29 -14.25 -32.12 13.35
C ALA A 29 -13.06 -31.48 12.58
N ASN A 30 -12.41 -32.26 11.73
CA ASN A 30 -11.18 -31.84 11.06
C ASN A 30 -11.25 -32.15 9.56
N LEU A 31 -10.54 -31.33 8.78
CA LEU A 31 -10.29 -31.55 7.36
C LEU A 31 -8.80 -31.55 7.09
N PHE A 32 -8.36 -32.48 6.24
CA PHE A 32 -7.01 -32.49 5.70
C PHE A 32 -7.06 -32.82 4.21
N GLY A 33 -5.98 -32.57 3.50
CA GLY A 33 -5.89 -32.86 2.10
C GLY A 33 -4.73 -32.11 1.44
N HIS A 34 -4.75 -32.06 0.12
CA HIS A 34 -3.76 -31.37 -0.68
C HIS A 34 -4.43 -30.49 -1.74
N VAL A 35 -3.66 -29.53 -2.24
CA VAL A 35 -4.03 -28.68 -3.37
C VAL A 35 -3.06 -28.98 -4.51
N VAL A 36 -3.59 -29.34 -5.68
CA VAL A 36 -2.80 -29.65 -6.87
C VAL A 36 -3.23 -28.80 -8.07
N ASP A 37 -2.27 -28.60 -8.97
CA ASP A 37 -2.54 -28.07 -10.31
C ASP A 37 -3.34 -29.09 -11.11
N ARG A 38 -4.44 -28.66 -11.74
CA ARG A 38 -5.35 -29.54 -12.50
C ARG A 38 -4.68 -30.21 -13.69
N ASP A 39 -3.74 -29.51 -14.35
CA ASP A 39 -3.16 -29.95 -15.61
C ASP A 39 -1.86 -30.73 -15.39
N THR A 40 -1.03 -30.31 -14.42
CA THR A 40 0.26 -30.94 -14.14
C THR A 40 0.20 -31.92 -12.99
N HIS A 41 -0.86 -31.89 -12.14
CA HIS A 41 -1.01 -32.65 -10.89
C HIS A 41 0.13 -32.38 -9.87
N GLU A 42 0.89 -31.31 -10.06
CA GLU A 42 1.91 -30.89 -9.10
C GLU A 42 1.24 -30.24 -7.87
N HIS A 43 1.79 -30.54 -6.71
CA HIS A 43 1.32 -29.98 -5.44
C HIS A 43 1.62 -28.49 -5.35
N ILE A 44 0.64 -27.71 -4.92
CA ILE A 44 0.74 -26.26 -4.79
C ILE A 44 1.03 -25.88 -3.35
N ALA A 45 2.25 -25.44 -3.10
CA ALA A 45 2.67 -24.94 -1.79
C ALA A 45 2.05 -23.57 -1.50
N TYR A 46 1.76 -23.34 -0.21
CA TYR A 46 1.28 -22.05 0.32
C TYR A 46 -0.04 -21.54 -0.28
N ALA A 47 -0.87 -22.42 -0.82
CA ALA A 47 -2.24 -22.12 -1.19
C ALA A 47 -3.08 -21.86 0.07
N SER A 48 -3.89 -20.82 0.09
CA SER A 48 -4.82 -20.52 1.17
C SER A 48 -6.06 -21.40 1.06
N VAL A 49 -6.45 -22.09 2.14
CA VAL A 49 -7.66 -22.90 2.26
C VAL A 49 -8.49 -22.34 3.39
N ALA A 50 -9.67 -21.79 3.11
CA ALA A 50 -10.51 -21.12 4.09
C ALA A 50 -11.98 -21.56 4.01
N VAL A 51 -12.66 -21.62 5.16
CA VAL A 51 -14.11 -21.83 5.22
C VAL A 51 -14.80 -20.49 5.00
N VAL A 52 -15.57 -20.40 3.93
CA VAL A 52 -16.24 -19.17 3.49
C VAL A 52 -17.15 -18.61 4.58
N GLY A 53 -17.00 -17.30 4.85
CA GLY A 53 -17.82 -16.61 5.85
C GLY A 53 -17.40 -16.84 7.30
N THR A 54 -16.26 -17.50 7.55
CA THR A 54 -15.74 -17.78 8.89
C THR A 54 -14.30 -17.33 9.04
N ALA A 55 -13.76 -17.42 10.27
CA ALA A 55 -12.33 -17.20 10.53
C ALA A 55 -11.48 -18.49 10.43
N PHE A 56 -12.08 -19.61 10.03
CA PHE A 56 -11.34 -20.86 9.89
C PHE A 56 -10.62 -20.90 8.54
N GLY A 57 -9.32 -21.02 8.60
CA GLY A 57 -8.47 -21.12 7.41
C GLY A 57 -7.07 -21.56 7.77
N THR A 58 -6.35 -22.04 6.77
CA THR A 58 -4.95 -22.47 6.84
C THR A 58 -4.30 -22.22 5.49
N THR A 59 -3.01 -22.54 5.38
CA THR A 59 -2.29 -22.61 4.09
C THR A 59 -1.72 -24.00 3.93
N THR A 60 -1.56 -24.44 2.67
CA THR A 60 -0.78 -25.64 2.40
C THR A 60 0.68 -25.42 2.80
N ASP A 61 1.32 -26.47 3.27
CA ASP A 61 2.75 -26.49 3.56
C ASP A 61 3.61 -26.50 2.28
N ALA A 62 4.92 -26.65 2.41
CA ALA A 62 5.85 -26.71 1.28
C ALA A 62 5.59 -27.92 0.36
N SER A 63 4.93 -28.97 0.85
CA SER A 63 4.54 -30.17 0.09
C SER A 63 3.10 -30.09 -0.45
N GLY A 64 2.42 -28.95 -0.30
CA GLY A 64 1.08 -28.71 -0.82
C GLY A 64 -0.06 -29.31 0.01
N HIS A 65 0.23 -29.79 1.23
CA HIS A 65 -0.78 -30.38 2.13
C HIS A 65 -1.31 -29.36 3.15
N TYR A 66 -2.56 -29.54 3.58
CA TYR A 66 -3.19 -28.70 4.57
C TYR A 66 -3.92 -29.48 5.66
N PHE A 67 -4.12 -28.85 6.81
CA PHE A 67 -4.90 -29.40 7.91
C PHE A 67 -5.69 -28.28 8.61
N LEU A 68 -7.01 -28.46 8.73
CA LEU A 68 -7.94 -27.62 9.46
C LEU A 68 -8.53 -28.36 10.65
N LYS A 69 -8.45 -27.78 11.86
CA LYS A 69 -8.86 -28.39 13.13
C LYS A 69 -10.09 -27.74 13.71
N ASN A 70 -10.88 -28.51 14.45
CA ASN A 70 -11.99 -28.02 15.25
C ASN A 70 -12.99 -27.17 14.47
N LEU A 71 -13.30 -27.59 13.25
CA LEU A 71 -14.25 -26.91 12.38
C LEU A 71 -15.68 -26.98 12.95
N PRO A 72 -16.55 -26.02 12.62
CA PRO A 72 -17.97 -26.13 12.91
C PRO A 72 -18.56 -27.40 12.27
N VAL A 73 -19.50 -28.02 12.94
CA VAL A 73 -20.25 -29.15 12.39
C VAL A 73 -21.35 -28.65 11.46
N GLY A 74 -21.70 -29.44 10.44
CA GLY A 74 -22.68 -29.09 9.43
C GLY A 74 -22.07 -28.87 8.04
N GLU A 75 -22.83 -28.27 7.18
CA GLU A 75 -22.40 -27.97 5.79
C GLU A 75 -21.48 -26.76 5.75
N LEU A 76 -20.26 -26.97 5.26
CA LEU A 76 -19.22 -25.95 5.15
C LEU A 76 -18.80 -25.82 3.69
N THR A 77 -18.70 -24.59 3.20
CA THR A 77 -18.10 -24.29 1.90
C THR A 77 -16.66 -23.84 2.11
N LEU A 78 -15.72 -24.57 1.53
CA LEU A 78 -14.31 -24.18 1.52
C LEU A 78 -13.96 -23.49 0.22
N GLU A 79 -13.06 -22.52 0.30
CA GLU A 79 -12.47 -21.84 -0.84
C GLU A 79 -10.95 -21.97 -0.79
N VAL A 80 -10.38 -22.37 -1.91
CA VAL A 80 -8.93 -22.41 -2.12
C VAL A 80 -8.51 -21.26 -3.01
N ARG A 81 -7.44 -20.58 -2.63
CA ARG A 81 -6.78 -19.52 -3.42
C ARG A 81 -5.28 -19.75 -3.44
N ALA A 82 -4.71 -19.73 -4.64
CA ALA A 82 -3.26 -19.81 -4.85
C ALA A 82 -2.85 -18.79 -5.91
N LEU A 83 -1.64 -18.25 -5.76
CA LEU A 83 -1.11 -17.27 -6.71
C LEU A 83 -0.90 -17.93 -8.09
N GLY A 84 -1.50 -17.33 -9.12
CA GLY A 84 -1.45 -17.87 -10.49
C GLY A 84 -2.50 -18.93 -10.80
N TYR A 85 -3.44 -19.19 -9.88
CA TYR A 85 -4.51 -20.19 -10.04
C TYR A 85 -5.90 -19.58 -9.87
N ALA A 86 -6.87 -20.12 -10.58
CA ALA A 86 -8.27 -19.79 -10.37
C ALA A 86 -8.71 -20.34 -9.00
N SER A 87 -9.54 -19.54 -8.25
CA SER A 87 -10.06 -20.01 -6.97
C SER A 87 -10.97 -21.23 -7.15
N GLY A 88 -10.79 -22.25 -6.31
CA GLY A 88 -11.62 -23.45 -6.24
C GLY A 88 -12.56 -23.38 -5.04
N ARG A 89 -13.81 -23.83 -5.19
CA ARG A 89 -14.76 -23.98 -4.07
C ARG A 89 -15.34 -25.38 -4.01
N MET A 90 -15.43 -25.92 -2.79
CA MET A 90 -16.07 -27.21 -2.52
C MET A 90 -16.89 -27.13 -1.23
N THR A 91 -18.03 -27.81 -1.23
CA THR A 91 -18.89 -27.91 -0.08
C THR A 91 -18.77 -29.32 0.54
N VAL A 92 -18.65 -29.39 1.86
CA VAL A 92 -18.53 -30.62 2.62
C VAL A 92 -19.38 -30.55 3.89
N ALA A 93 -20.06 -31.63 4.22
CA ALA A 93 -20.75 -31.76 5.49
C ALA A 93 -19.83 -32.51 6.47
N LEU A 94 -19.68 -31.97 7.68
CA LEU A 94 -18.86 -32.54 8.75
C LEU A 94 -19.69 -32.86 9.97
N GLU A 95 -19.43 -34.02 10.55
CA GLU A 95 -20.01 -34.47 11.85
C GLU A 95 -18.98 -34.26 12.97
N ARG A 96 -19.47 -34.31 14.20
CA ARG A 96 -18.63 -34.18 15.39
C ARG A 96 -17.65 -35.36 15.51
N GLY A 97 -16.38 -35.07 15.72
CA GLY A 97 -15.30 -36.07 15.82
C GLY A 97 -14.89 -36.68 14.48
N GLU A 98 -15.44 -36.19 13.37
CA GLU A 98 -15.06 -36.63 12.03
C GLU A 98 -13.77 -35.99 11.56
N THR A 99 -12.85 -36.77 11.00
CA THR A 99 -11.68 -36.28 10.27
C THR A 99 -11.80 -36.77 8.83
N ARG A 100 -11.92 -35.82 7.89
CA ARG A 100 -12.22 -36.12 6.49
C ARG A 100 -11.13 -35.57 5.57
N GLU A 101 -10.83 -36.33 4.51
CA GLU A 101 -9.96 -35.84 3.45
C GLU A 101 -10.75 -35.08 2.40
N LEU A 102 -10.21 -33.90 1.97
CA LEU A 102 -10.78 -33.06 0.92
C LEU A 102 -9.64 -32.48 0.08
N ASN A 103 -9.54 -32.89 -1.17
CA ASN A 103 -8.49 -32.49 -2.09
C ASN A 103 -9.02 -31.48 -3.10
N PHE A 104 -8.18 -30.50 -3.46
CA PHE A 104 -8.55 -29.46 -4.42
C PHE A 104 -7.67 -29.55 -5.67
N GLU A 105 -8.32 -29.51 -6.82
CA GLU A 105 -7.67 -29.34 -8.12
C GLU A 105 -7.99 -27.94 -8.63
N VAL A 106 -6.96 -27.10 -8.82
CA VAL A 106 -7.10 -25.72 -9.30
C VAL A 106 -6.38 -25.55 -10.64
N ALA A 107 -7.03 -24.88 -11.55
CA ALA A 107 -6.46 -24.60 -12.87
C ALA A 107 -5.56 -23.36 -12.82
N GLN A 108 -4.46 -23.36 -13.57
CA GLN A 108 -3.66 -22.15 -13.75
C GLN A 108 -4.51 -21.06 -14.38
N SER A 109 -4.46 -19.88 -13.78
CA SER A 109 -5.13 -18.69 -14.27
C SER A 109 -4.10 -17.74 -14.84
N GLY A 110 -4.09 -17.59 -16.14
CA GLY A 110 -3.39 -16.47 -16.75
C GLY A 110 -4.12 -15.19 -16.35
N ILE A 111 -3.43 -14.24 -15.70
CA ILE A 111 -3.90 -12.94 -15.22
C ILE A 111 -5.27 -13.05 -14.52
N SER A 112 -5.27 -13.12 -13.19
CA SER A 112 -6.51 -13.20 -12.38
C SER A 112 -7.42 -11.99 -12.66
N MET A 113 -8.44 -12.20 -13.46
CA MET A 113 -9.50 -11.19 -13.66
C MET A 113 -10.45 -11.07 -12.45
N ASP A 114 -10.36 -11.99 -11.49
CA ASP A 114 -11.12 -11.98 -10.23
C ASP A 114 -10.38 -11.24 -9.10
N GLU A 115 -9.32 -10.52 -9.43
CA GLU A 115 -8.60 -9.66 -8.51
C GLU A 115 -9.49 -8.50 -8.02
N VAL A 116 -9.52 -8.29 -6.71
CA VAL A 116 -10.31 -7.20 -6.10
C VAL A 116 -9.48 -5.93 -6.11
N VAL A 117 -10.05 -4.85 -6.58
CA VAL A 117 -9.47 -3.51 -6.59
C VAL A 117 -10.35 -2.54 -5.80
N VAL A 118 -9.77 -1.51 -5.24
CA VAL A 118 -10.47 -0.47 -4.47
C VAL A 118 -10.36 0.92 -5.11
N SER A 119 -9.39 1.13 -5.99
CA SER A 119 -9.07 2.46 -6.52
C SER A 119 -10.12 3.02 -7.48
N ALA A 120 -10.93 2.18 -8.10
CA ALA A 120 -11.92 2.63 -9.08
C ALA A 120 -13.16 3.28 -8.45
N SER A 121 -13.57 2.82 -7.25
CA SER A 121 -14.81 3.25 -6.59
C SER A 121 -14.65 3.54 -5.11
N ARG A 122 -13.43 3.44 -4.55
CA ARG A 122 -13.15 3.44 -3.11
C ARG A 122 -13.93 2.35 -2.34
N SER A 123 -14.40 1.34 -3.05
CA SER A 123 -15.05 0.14 -2.52
C SER A 123 -14.44 -1.10 -3.17
N GLU A 124 -14.49 -2.24 -2.48
CA GLU A 124 -13.99 -3.50 -3.01
C GLU A 124 -14.81 -3.93 -4.23
N THR A 125 -14.19 -3.94 -5.38
CA THR A 125 -14.82 -4.30 -6.67
C THR A 125 -13.91 -5.29 -7.41
N LEU A 126 -14.51 -6.27 -8.09
CA LEU A 126 -13.74 -7.14 -8.97
C LEU A 126 -13.14 -6.30 -10.10
N ARG A 127 -11.85 -6.47 -10.38
CA ARG A 127 -11.12 -5.72 -11.40
C ARG A 127 -11.81 -5.72 -12.76
N ARG A 128 -12.37 -6.86 -13.17
CA ARG A 128 -13.14 -6.98 -14.43
C ARG A 128 -14.43 -6.18 -14.47
N GLU A 129 -14.95 -5.79 -13.30
CA GLU A 129 -16.19 -5.06 -13.12
C GLU A 129 -15.97 -3.61 -12.71
N ALA A 130 -14.70 -3.23 -12.54
CA ALA A 130 -14.34 -1.87 -12.18
C ALA A 130 -14.75 -0.90 -13.30
N PRO A 131 -15.33 0.27 -12.94
CA PRO A 131 -15.83 1.24 -13.94
C PRO A 131 -14.69 1.92 -14.71
N ALA A 132 -13.45 1.77 -14.24
CA ALA A 132 -12.27 2.33 -14.87
C ALA A 132 -11.15 1.29 -14.96
N LEU A 133 -10.20 1.50 -15.87
CA LEU A 133 -9.09 0.60 -16.07
C LEU A 133 -8.09 0.69 -14.89
N VAL A 134 -8.08 -0.35 -14.06
CA VAL A 134 -7.12 -0.50 -12.97
C VAL A 134 -6.10 -1.58 -13.34
N SER A 135 -4.83 -1.20 -13.31
CA SER A 135 -3.71 -2.14 -13.39
C SER A 135 -3.22 -2.46 -11.98
N VAL A 136 -2.84 -3.70 -11.73
CA VAL A 136 -2.39 -4.16 -10.42
C VAL A 136 -0.99 -4.75 -10.52
N LEU A 137 -0.09 -4.26 -9.67
CA LEU A 137 1.24 -4.80 -9.46
C LEU A 137 1.24 -5.46 -8.08
N ASN A 138 1.35 -6.76 -8.04
CA ASN A 138 1.34 -7.52 -6.78
C ASN A 138 2.75 -7.62 -6.15
N ALA A 139 2.81 -8.00 -4.87
CA ALA A 139 4.07 -8.17 -4.14
C ALA A 139 5.05 -9.12 -4.85
N GLY A 140 4.56 -10.17 -5.50
CA GLY A 140 5.41 -11.11 -6.24
C GLY A 140 6.13 -10.48 -7.44
N LEU A 141 5.61 -9.41 -8.04
CA LEU A 141 6.34 -8.65 -9.06
C LEU A 141 7.56 -7.96 -8.43
N PHE A 142 7.37 -7.27 -7.30
CA PHE A 142 8.46 -6.59 -6.58
C PHE A 142 9.55 -7.57 -6.16
N GLU A 143 9.17 -8.77 -5.68
CA GLU A 143 10.11 -9.83 -5.30
C GLU A 143 10.89 -10.37 -6.51
N ARG A 144 10.22 -10.69 -7.62
CA ARG A 144 10.90 -11.17 -8.85
C ARG A 144 11.79 -10.11 -9.51
N ALA A 145 11.42 -8.84 -9.40
CA ALA A 145 12.19 -7.72 -9.91
C ALA A 145 13.33 -7.30 -8.97
N ASN A 146 13.47 -7.91 -7.79
CA ASN A 146 14.33 -7.45 -6.70
C ASN A 146 14.16 -5.95 -6.39
N ALA A 147 12.94 -5.44 -6.55
CA ALA A 147 12.65 -4.04 -6.29
C ALA A 147 12.76 -3.73 -4.80
N SER A 148 13.55 -2.72 -4.44
CA SER A 148 13.72 -2.27 -3.06
C SER A 148 12.71 -1.22 -2.64
N CYS A 149 12.08 -0.54 -3.60
CA CYS A 149 11.14 0.56 -3.38
C CYS A 149 10.02 0.58 -4.42
N LEU A 150 9.01 1.43 -4.18
CA LEU A 150 7.86 1.61 -5.07
C LEU A 150 8.26 2.00 -6.49
N ALA A 151 9.15 2.99 -6.64
CA ALA A 151 9.57 3.51 -7.94
C ALA A 151 10.10 2.41 -8.86
N GLN A 152 10.93 1.50 -8.33
CA GLN A 152 11.48 0.39 -9.10
C GLN A 152 10.38 -0.59 -9.57
N GLY A 153 9.38 -0.86 -8.74
CA GLY A 153 8.25 -1.72 -9.12
C GLY A 153 7.37 -1.07 -10.20
N LEU A 154 7.11 0.22 -10.10
CA LEU A 154 6.29 0.98 -11.06
C LEU A 154 6.89 1.01 -12.47
N SER A 155 8.20 0.92 -12.62
CA SER A 155 8.87 0.90 -13.93
C SER A 155 8.47 -0.31 -14.79
N PHE A 156 7.93 -1.38 -14.20
CA PHE A 156 7.39 -2.55 -14.92
C PHE A 156 5.92 -2.38 -15.35
N GLN A 157 5.28 -1.25 -15.01
CA GLN A 157 3.87 -1.04 -15.36
C GLN A 157 3.74 -0.37 -16.75
N PRO A 158 3.15 -1.03 -17.76
CA PRO A 158 2.89 -0.41 -19.06
C PRO A 158 2.04 0.85 -18.92
N GLY A 159 2.44 1.94 -19.60
CA GLY A 159 1.76 3.26 -19.56
C GLY A 159 2.08 4.08 -18.32
N VAL A 160 2.97 3.61 -17.47
CA VAL A 160 3.60 4.36 -16.39
C VAL A 160 5.07 4.51 -16.71
N ARG A 161 5.59 5.72 -16.61
CA ARG A 161 7.02 6.01 -16.76
C ARG A 161 7.52 6.62 -15.46
N VAL A 162 8.52 5.99 -14.89
CA VAL A 162 9.29 6.55 -13.77
C VAL A 162 10.47 7.29 -14.36
N GLU A 163 10.56 8.57 -14.10
CA GLU A 163 11.65 9.46 -14.54
C GLU A 163 12.44 9.89 -13.31
N ASP A 164 13.74 9.61 -13.37
CA ASP A 164 14.68 10.09 -12.37
C ASP A 164 15.28 11.40 -12.89
N ASP A 165 14.67 12.53 -12.56
CA ASP A 165 15.09 13.85 -12.99
C ASP A 165 16.38 14.29 -12.28
N CYS A 166 16.63 13.73 -11.10
CA CYS A 166 17.86 13.91 -10.36
C CYS A 166 18.19 12.66 -9.54
N GLN A 167 19.08 11.83 -10.04
CA GLN A 167 19.47 10.59 -9.37
C GLN A 167 20.15 10.82 -8.02
N ASN A 168 20.97 11.87 -7.92
CA ASN A 168 21.73 12.17 -6.71
C ASN A 168 20.87 12.68 -5.57
N CYS A 169 19.79 13.42 -5.84
CA CYS A 169 18.88 13.95 -4.84
C CYS A 169 17.62 13.09 -4.64
N GLY A 170 17.36 12.12 -5.55
CA GLY A 170 16.17 11.26 -5.49
C GLY A 170 14.89 11.94 -5.97
N PHE A 171 15.02 12.94 -6.86
CA PHE A 171 13.87 13.56 -7.49
C PHE A 171 13.33 12.64 -8.59
N THR A 172 12.30 11.88 -8.24
CA THR A 172 11.69 10.89 -9.11
C THR A 172 10.24 11.26 -9.40
N GLN A 173 9.88 11.37 -10.67
CA GLN A 173 8.51 11.62 -11.11
C GLN A 173 7.88 10.37 -11.71
N VAL A 174 6.56 10.21 -11.51
CA VAL A 174 5.79 9.20 -12.21
C VAL A 174 4.85 9.86 -13.19
N ARG A 175 5.04 9.56 -14.47
CA ARG A 175 4.16 10.00 -15.55
C ARG A 175 3.18 8.89 -15.92
N ILE A 176 1.89 9.20 -15.88
CA ILE A 176 0.84 8.29 -16.33
C ILE A 176 0.34 8.77 -17.70
N ASN A 177 0.44 7.91 -18.72
CA ASN A 177 0.07 8.23 -20.11
C ASN A 177 0.76 9.50 -20.65
N GLY A 178 1.98 9.79 -20.18
CA GLY A 178 2.77 10.95 -20.60
C GLY A 178 2.44 12.26 -19.89
N LEU A 179 1.47 12.29 -18.98
CA LEU A 179 1.17 13.47 -18.16
C LEU A 179 2.15 13.56 -16.98
N ASP A 180 2.54 14.78 -16.63
CA ASP A 180 3.48 15.05 -15.55
C ASP A 180 3.02 14.54 -14.19
N GLY A 181 3.97 14.27 -13.30
CA GLY A 181 3.73 13.67 -11.99
C GLY A 181 2.73 14.44 -11.11
N HIS A 182 2.68 15.78 -11.23
CA HIS A 182 1.73 16.61 -10.48
C HIS A 182 0.25 16.44 -10.90
N TYR A 183 -0.01 15.76 -12.04
CA TYR A 183 -1.35 15.35 -12.46
C TYR A 183 -1.73 13.94 -11.97
N SER A 184 -0.86 13.30 -11.22
CA SER A 184 -1.07 11.96 -10.67
C SER A 184 -1.03 12.01 -9.15
N GLN A 185 -2.02 11.39 -8.50
CA GLN A 185 -2.07 11.35 -7.04
C GLN A 185 -1.57 10.01 -6.52
N ILE A 186 -0.73 10.07 -5.48
CA ILE A 186 -0.26 8.90 -4.75
C ILE A 186 -1.09 8.79 -3.48
N LEU A 187 -1.60 7.58 -3.24
CA LEU A 187 -2.42 7.22 -2.10
C LEU A 187 -1.79 6.06 -1.35
N VAL A 188 -1.99 6.02 -0.04
CA VAL A 188 -1.74 4.82 0.78
C VAL A 188 -3.08 4.36 1.36
N ASP A 189 -3.46 3.12 1.07
CA ASP A 189 -4.75 2.53 1.45
C ASP A 189 -5.95 3.43 1.10
N SER A 190 -5.93 4.02 -0.12
CA SER A 190 -6.94 4.94 -0.65
C SER A 190 -7.03 6.32 0.03
N HIS A 191 -6.07 6.66 0.89
CA HIS A 191 -6.01 7.94 1.58
C HIS A 191 -4.89 8.82 1.02
N PRO A 192 -5.11 10.10 0.77
CA PRO A 192 -4.06 11.03 0.40
C PRO A 192 -3.15 11.27 1.61
N VAL A 193 -1.87 10.95 1.47
CA VAL A 193 -0.86 11.14 2.51
C VAL A 193 0.33 11.97 2.02
N PHE A 194 0.38 12.26 0.72
CA PHE A 194 1.47 13.01 0.12
C PHE A 194 1.00 14.41 -0.27
N SER A 195 1.73 15.42 0.16
CA SER A 195 1.63 16.77 -0.38
C SER A 195 2.18 16.84 -1.82
N SER A 196 2.00 17.97 -2.46
CA SER A 196 2.58 18.23 -3.78
C SER A 196 4.10 18.13 -3.78
N LEU A 197 4.76 18.47 -2.67
CA LEU A 197 6.21 18.39 -2.54
C LEU A 197 6.69 16.96 -2.26
N THR A 198 6.07 16.29 -1.30
CA THR A 198 6.48 14.94 -0.89
C THR A 198 6.09 13.88 -1.91
N GLY A 199 5.09 14.13 -2.74
CA GLY A 199 4.71 13.25 -3.86
C GLY A 199 5.81 13.06 -4.90
N VAL A 200 6.73 14.02 -5.00
CA VAL A 200 7.86 13.96 -5.95
C VAL A 200 9.06 13.22 -5.34
N TYR A 201 9.33 13.39 -4.04
CA TYR A 201 10.48 12.77 -3.38
C TYR A 201 10.14 11.43 -2.70
N GLY A 202 8.87 11.10 -2.51
CA GLY A 202 8.43 9.97 -1.69
C GLY A 202 8.51 8.59 -2.35
N LEU A 203 8.56 8.51 -3.68
CA LEU A 203 8.39 7.24 -4.41
C LEU A 203 9.52 6.24 -4.19
N GLU A 204 10.75 6.72 -4.08
CA GLU A 204 11.90 5.86 -3.81
C GLU A 204 12.04 5.50 -2.33
N GLN A 205 11.39 6.26 -1.45
CA GLN A 205 11.45 6.07 -0.01
C GLN A 205 10.45 5.04 0.50
N ILE A 206 9.38 4.75 -0.27
CA ILE A 206 8.40 3.72 0.10
C ILE A 206 9.00 2.34 -0.10
N PRO A 207 9.25 1.58 0.99
CA PRO A 207 9.91 0.29 0.90
C PRO A 207 9.01 -0.78 0.29
N ALA A 208 9.56 -1.60 -0.59
CA ALA A 208 8.79 -2.63 -1.30
C ALA A 208 8.12 -3.64 -0.36
N ASN A 209 8.72 -3.92 0.80
CA ASN A 209 8.17 -4.88 1.77
C ASN A 209 6.97 -4.35 2.57
N MET A 210 6.67 -3.07 2.52
CA MET A 210 5.42 -2.49 3.03
C MET A 210 4.23 -2.81 2.11
N ILE A 211 4.49 -3.10 0.82
CA ILE A 211 3.50 -3.14 -0.25
C ILE A 211 2.90 -4.55 -0.38
N GLU A 212 1.58 -4.66 -0.33
CA GLU A 212 0.83 -5.86 -0.72
C GLU A 212 0.60 -5.86 -2.24
N ARG A 213 0.10 -4.73 -2.76
CA ARG A 213 -0.08 -4.47 -4.18
C ARG A 213 -0.14 -2.97 -4.45
N VAL A 214 0.12 -2.60 -5.69
CA VAL A 214 -0.10 -1.23 -6.17
C VAL A 214 -1.18 -1.25 -7.23
N GLU A 215 -2.19 -0.43 -7.06
CA GLU A 215 -3.27 -0.25 -8.02
C GLU A 215 -3.05 1.06 -8.78
N VAL A 216 -2.92 0.97 -10.10
CA VAL A 216 -2.76 2.13 -10.97
C VAL A 216 -4.05 2.35 -11.72
N LEU A 217 -4.80 3.38 -11.34
CA LEU A 217 -5.99 3.87 -12.02
C LEU A 217 -5.56 4.90 -13.06
N ARG A 218 -5.93 4.70 -14.32
CA ARG A 218 -5.60 5.62 -15.41
C ARG A 218 -6.80 6.47 -15.78
N GLY A 219 -6.61 7.80 -15.74
CA GLY A 219 -7.67 8.75 -16.01
C GLY A 219 -8.76 8.74 -14.93
N GLY A 220 -9.80 9.47 -15.13
CA GLY A 220 -11.14 9.37 -14.54
C GLY A 220 -11.32 9.16 -13.02
N GLY A 221 -10.41 9.60 -12.16
CA GLY A 221 -10.55 9.46 -10.70
C GLY A 221 -10.94 10.75 -9.96
N SER A 222 -11.04 11.88 -10.67
CA SER A 222 -11.12 13.21 -10.07
C SER A 222 -12.37 13.44 -9.21
N ALA A 223 -13.51 12.80 -9.48
CA ALA A 223 -14.69 12.92 -8.63
C ALA A 223 -14.49 12.35 -7.24
N LEU A 224 -13.73 11.25 -7.10
CA LEU A 224 -13.43 10.66 -5.79
C LEU A 224 -12.21 11.26 -5.12
N TYR A 225 -11.15 11.56 -5.88
CA TYR A 225 -9.84 11.86 -5.35
C TYR A 225 -9.42 13.34 -5.46
N GLY A 226 -10.20 14.17 -6.19
CA GLY A 226 -9.97 15.62 -6.29
C GLY A 226 -9.20 16.05 -7.54
N SER A 227 -8.81 17.32 -7.56
CA SER A 227 -8.28 18.03 -8.75
C SER A 227 -6.93 17.52 -9.25
N SER A 228 -6.13 16.94 -8.37
CA SER A 228 -4.79 16.44 -8.72
C SER A 228 -4.82 15.16 -9.56
N VAL A 229 -6.00 14.54 -9.76
CA VAL A 229 -6.15 13.25 -10.45
C VAL A 229 -6.67 13.44 -11.88
N ILE A 230 -5.86 14.08 -12.71
CA ILE A 230 -6.14 14.21 -14.15
C ILE A 230 -5.50 13.05 -14.92
N GLY A 231 -4.25 12.73 -14.62
CA GLY A 231 -3.49 11.64 -15.23
C GLY A 231 -3.86 10.27 -14.69
N GLY A 232 -4.14 10.18 -13.41
CA GLY A 232 -4.48 8.94 -12.74
C GLY A 232 -4.11 8.92 -11.26
N THR A 233 -4.30 7.75 -10.65
CA THR A 233 -4.00 7.52 -9.24
C THR A 233 -3.10 6.31 -9.08
N ILE A 234 -2.11 6.40 -8.21
CA ILE A 234 -1.28 5.29 -7.76
C ILE A 234 -1.65 5.02 -6.31
N ASN A 235 -2.37 3.93 -6.08
CA ASN A 235 -2.83 3.56 -4.75
C ASN A 235 -2.00 2.37 -4.23
N ILE A 236 -1.27 2.61 -3.16
CA ILE A 236 -0.43 1.65 -2.48
C ILE A 236 -1.29 0.96 -1.43
N ILE A 237 -1.56 -0.31 -1.64
CA ILE A 237 -2.24 -1.13 -0.63
C ILE A 237 -1.18 -1.80 0.22
N THR A 238 -1.19 -1.48 1.51
CA THR A 238 -0.20 -1.98 2.46
C THR A 238 -0.51 -3.41 2.89
N ARG A 239 0.54 -4.17 3.25
CA ARG A 239 0.40 -5.57 3.67
C ARG A 239 -0.48 -5.72 4.89
N GLU A 240 -1.50 -6.54 4.77
CA GLU A 240 -2.41 -6.87 5.86
C GLU A 240 -1.96 -8.15 6.57
N PRO A 241 -1.99 -8.18 7.92
CA PRO A 241 -1.73 -9.40 8.66
C PRO A 241 -2.90 -10.38 8.51
N THR A 242 -2.78 -11.35 7.61
CA THR A 242 -3.79 -12.39 7.37
C THR A 242 -3.49 -13.68 8.11
N ARG A 243 -2.22 -13.91 8.46
CA ARG A 243 -1.71 -15.09 9.20
C ARG A 243 -0.48 -14.72 9.99
N SER A 244 -0.15 -15.53 11.00
CA SER A 244 1.13 -15.39 11.71
C SER A 244 2.26 -15.92 10.83
N SER A 245 3.24 -15.06 10.56
CA SER A 245 4.39 -15.38 9.68
C SER A 245 5.56 -14.46 9.97
N ALA A 246 6.77 -14.89 9.58
CA ALA A 246 7.96 -14.05 9.57
C ALA A 246 8.77 -14.35 8.32
N GLN A 247 9.28 -13.32 7.67
CA GLN A 247 10.11 -13.39 6.48
C GLN A 247 11.27 -12.42 6.63
N LEU A 248 12.48 -12.90 6.44
CA LEU A 248 13.70 -12.10 6.34
C LEU A 248 14.30 -12.30 4.96
N SER A 249 14.63 -11.22 4.28
CA SER A 249 15.32 -11.26 3.00
C SER A 249 16.52 -10.34 3.02
N HIS A 250 17.56 -10.74 2.29
CA HIS A 250 18.76 -9.93 2.08
C HIS A 250 19.17 -10.00 0.62
N THR A 251 19.37 -8.84 0.01
CA THR A 251 19.83 -8.72 -1.38
C THR A 251 21.13 -7.95 -1.40
N LEU A 252 22.14 -8.52 -2.03
CA LEU A 252 23.42 -7.89 -2.30
C LEU A 252 23.56 -7.73 -3.80
N THR A 253 23.68 -6.50 -4.28
CA THR A 253 23.86 -6.18 -5.70
C THR A 253 25.23 -5.54 -5.91
N SER A 254 26.03 -6.07 -6.82
CA SER A 254 27.27 -5.43 -7.29
C SER A 254 26.93 -4.46 -8.42
N LEU A 255 27.43 -3.23 -8.32
CA LEU A 255 27.19 -2.18 -9.30
C LEU A 255 28.30 -2.21 -10.36
N GLY A 256 27.93 -2.49 -11.62
CA GLY A 256 28.88 -2.47 -12.75
C GLY A 256 30.08 -3.42 -12.64
N GLY A 257 30.04 -4.43 -11.76
CA GLY A 257 31.19 -5.30 -11.49
C GLY A 257 32.32 -4.62 -10.69
N SER A 258 32.06 -3.45 -10.13
CA SER A 258 32.99 -2.66 -9.31
C SER A 258 32.98 -3.14 -7.84
N ASN A 259 33.75 -2.44 -6.99
CA ASN A 259 33.69 -2.58 -5.54
C ASN A 259 32.55 -1.79 -4.87
N SER A 260 31.60 -1.29 -5.67
CA SER A 260 30.40 -0.62 -5.17
C SER A 260 29.26 -1.61 -5.07
N TYR A 261 28.57 -1.58 -3.93
CA TYR A 261 27.50 -2.55 -3.60
C TYR A 261 26.26 -1.83 -3.11
N ASP A 262 25.11 -2.44 -3.38
CA ASP A 262 23.82 -2.10 -2.78
C ASP A 262 23.37 -3.28 -1.91
N ASN A 263 23.33 -3.06 -0.60
CA ASN A 263 22.90 -4.02 0.41
C ASN A 263 21.49 -3.65 0.87
N ASN A 264 20.55 -4.57 0.76
CA ASN A 264 19.18 -4.35 1.17
C ASN A 264 18.69 -5.51 2.02
N THR A 265 18.39 -5.25 3.29
CA THR A 265 17.82 -6.24 4.23
C THR A 265 16.40 -5.84 4.57
N MET A 266 15.46 -6.75 4.40
CA MET A 266 14.05 -6.54 4.67
C MET A 266 13.53 -7.59 5.65
N LEU A 267 12.72 -7.16 6.62
CA LEU A 267 12.01 -8.00 7.58
C LEU A 267 10.50 -7.72 7.47
N ASN A 268 9.72 -8.79 7.39
CA ASN A 268 8.27 -8.74 7.61
C ASN A 268 7.90 -9.77 8.67
N ALA A 269 7.09 -9.39 9.63
CA ALA A 269 6.53 -10.32 10.60
C ALA A 269 5.08 -9.96 10.89
N SER A 270 4.26 -10.97 11.11
CA SER A 270 2.86 -10.78 11.46
C SER A 270 2.40 -11.79 12.49
N ILE A 271 1.49 -11.36 13.34
CA ILE A 271 0.81 -12.18 14.33
C ILE A 271 -0.68 -11.91 14.19
N VAL A 272 -1.45 -13.01 14.11
CA VAL A 272 -2.92 -12.95 14.04
C VAL A 272 -3.47 -13.84 15.13
N SER A 273 -4.47 -13.34 15.87
CA SER A 273 -5.14 -14.12 16.89
C SER A 273 -5.85 -15.32 16.28
N GLU A 274 -5.97 -16.43 17.01
CA GLU A 274 -6.65 -17.66 16.56
C GLU A 274 -8.10 -17.40 16.12
N SER A 275 -8.76 -16.44 16.75
CA SER A 275 -10.12 -16.03 16.38
C SER A 275 -10.18 -15.18 15.10
N GLY A 276 -9.05 -14.72 14.58
CA GLY A 276 -8.98 -13.76 13.46
C GLY A 276 -9.55 -12.38 13.81
N ARG A 277 -9.79 -12.07 15.10
CA ARG A 277 -10.36 -10.77 15.51
C ARG A 277 -9.34 -9.66 15.57
N ALA A 278 -8.08 -9.98 15.81
CA ALA A 278 -7.00 -8.99 15.87
C ALA A 278 -5.76 -9.51 15.15
N GLY A 279 -5.02 -8.62 14.55
CA GLY A 279 -3.74 -8.93 13.96
C GLY A 279 -2.86 -7.70 13.90
N ILE A 280 -1.55 -7.95 13.92
CA ILE A 280 -0.51 -6.94 13.75
C ILE A 280 0.53 -7.46 12.79
N SER A 281 0.97 -6.62 11.87
CA SER A 281 2.16 -6.82 11.05
C SER A 281 3.17 -5.72 11.33
N VAL A 282 4.43 -6.08 11.29
CA VAL A 282 5.56 -5.15 11.34
C VAL A 282 6.44 -5.39 10.13
N PHE A 283 7.00 -4.32 9.60
CA PHE A 283 8.01 -4.39 8.56
C PHE A 283 9.22 -3.55 8.96
N GLY A 284 10.37 -3.91 8.44
CA GLY A 284 11.61 -3.15 8.58
C GLY A 284 12.45 -3.31 7.33
N GLN A 285 13.16 -2.26 6.95
CA GLN A 285 14.15 -2.27 5.88
C GLN A 285 15.39 -1.51 6.31
N SER A 286 16.55 -2.04 5.96
CA SER A 286 17.83 -1.34 6.05
C SER A 286 18.54 -1.50 4.72
N ARG A 287 18.76 -0.39 4.02
CA ARG A 287 19.43 -0.34 2.74
C ARG A 287 20.66 0.55 2.82
N HIS A 288 21.76 0.05 2.30
CA HIS A 288 22.98 0.83 2.15
C HIS A 288 23.56 0.59 0.75
N ARG A 289 23.66 1.64 -0.04
CA ARG A 289 24.30 1.65 -1.36
C ARG A 289 25.54 2.52 -1.33
N SER A 290 26.66 1.99 -1.78
CA SER A 290 27.87 2.76 -2.01
C SER A 290 27.68 3.70 -3.22
N GLY A 291 28.34 4.84 -3.21
CA GLY A 291 28.42 5.68 -4.41
C GLY A 291 29.11 4.93 -5.56
N TYR A 292 28.63 5.12 -6.76
CA TYR A 292 29.18 4.50 -7.97
C TYR A 292 29.52 5.57 -9.00
N ASP A 293 30.80 5.61 -9.35
CA ASP A 293 31.41 6.41 -10.39
C ASP A 293 31.74 5.44 -11.53
N HIS A 294 31.05 5.58 -12.67
CA HIS A 294 31.11 4.64 -13.78
C HIS A 294 32.31 4.88 -14.68
N ASP A 295 32.63 6.13 -14.97
CA ASP A 295 33.64 6.52 -15.93
C ASP A 295 34.97 6.92 -15.29
N GLY A 296 35.03 7.04 -13.97
CA GLY A 296 36.23 7.29 -13.19
C GLY A 296 36.64 8.77 -13.19
N ASP A 297 35.68 9.68 -13.43
CA ASP A 297 35.94 11.12 -13.44
C ASP A 297 35.91 11.75 -12.03
N GLY A 298 35.56 10.97 -11.01
CA GLY A 298 35.47 11.38 -9.62
C GLY A 298 34.09 11.86 -9.18
N PHE A 299 33.09 11.88 -10.09
CA PHE A 299 31.70 12.19 -9.80
C PHE A 299 30.87 10.93 -9.86
N THR A 300 29.83 10.84 -9.04
CA THR A 300 28.97 9.66 -8.98
C THR A 300 27.79 9.76 -9.93
N GLU A 301 27.56 8.72 -10.76
CA GLU A 301 26.29 8.50 -11.48
C GLU A 301 25.21 7.94 -10.56
N LEU A 302 25.64 7.15 -9.54
CA LEU A 302 24.68 6.67 -8.53
C LEU A 302 25.14 7.14 -7.14
N PRO A 303 24.27 7.80 -6.37
CA PRO A 303 24.63 8.34 -5.06
C PRO A 303 24.82 7.24 -4.01
N VAL A 304 25.50 7.61 -2.93
CA VAL A 304 25.38 6.90 -1.64
C VAL A 304 23.93 6.97 -1.20
N ILE A 305 23.38 5.84 -0.75
CA ILE A 305 22.09 5.77 -0.06
C ILE A 305 22.29 5.07 1.27
N SER A 306 21.74 5.63 2.33
CA SER A 306 21.56 4.97 3.60
C SER A 306 20.12 5.19 4.05
N SER A 307 19.28 4.16 3.92
CA SER A 307 17.86 4.25 4.23
C SER A 307 17.49 3.21 5.28
N GLN A 308 16.75 3.63 6.29
CA GLN A 308 16.17 2.78 7.31
C GLN A 308 14.68 3.07 7.42
N SER A 309 13.87 2.03 7.37
CA SER A 309 12.44 2.17 7.58
C SER A 309 11.91 1.11 8.53
N VAL A 310 10.93 1.50 9.30
CA VAL A 310 10.19 0.61 10.19
C VAL A 310 8.72 1.04 10.20
N GLY A 311 7.83 0.07 10.24
CA GLY A 311 6.42 0.38 10.38
C GLY A 311 5.60 -0.79 10.86
N MET A 312 4.36 -0.51 11.17
CA MET A 312 3.38 -1.48 11.62
C MET A 312 2.00 -1.20 11.04
N ARG A 313 1.24 -2.26 10.86
CA ARG A 313 -0.20 -2.22 10.58
C ARG A 313 -0.91 -3.18 11.51
N SER A 314 -1.98 -2.73 12.14
CA SER A 314 -2.79 -3.55 13.03
C SER A 314 -4.26 -3.41 12.69
N PHE A 315 -5.02 -4.45 12.97
CA PHE A 315 -6.47 -4.39 12.91
C PHE A 315 -7.12 -5.02 14.14
N PHE A 316 -8.30 -4.53 14.44
CA PHE A 316 -9.17 -5.10 15.43
C PHE A 316 -10.62 -5.10 14.93
N ARG A 317 -11.26 -6.28 14.88
CA ARG A 317 -12.67 -6.46 14.54
C ARG A 317 -13.52 -6.20 15.77
N THR A 318 -14.21 -5.08 15.79
CA THR A 318 -15.10 -4.66 16.89
C THR A 318 -16.42 -5.43 16.87
N GLY A 319 -16.78 -5.98 15.72
CA GLY A 319 -17.98 -6.81 15.51
C GLY A 319 -17.82 -7.73 14.31
N ALA A 320 -18.88 -8.43 13.94
CA ALA A 320 -18.90 -9.33 12.78
C ALA A 320 -18.66 -8.58 11.46
N TYR A 321 -19.08 -7.33 11.39
CA TYR A 321 -19.05 -6.51 10.18
C TYR A 321 -18.36 -5.16 10.41
N SER A 322 -17.61 -5.01 11.50
CA SER A 322 -16.92 -3.76 11.83
C SER A 322 -15.47 -3.99 12.22
N ARG A 323 -14.61 -3.06 11.83
CA ARG A 323 -13.16 -3.16 11.96
C ARG A 323 -12.54 -1.79 12.20
N ILE A 324 -11.54 -1.73 13.06
CA ILE A 324 -10.60 -0.62 13.20
C ILE A 324 -9.26 -1.08 12.61
N THR A 325 -8.63 -0.22 11.82
CA THR A 325 -7.27 -0.44 11.31
C THR A 325 -6.41 0.75 11.71
N ALA A 326 -5.21 0.49 12.22
CA ALA A 326 -4.23 1.51 12.55
C ALA A 326 -2.89 1.15 11.90
N GLN A 327 -2.20 2.15 11.37
CA GLN A 327 -0.87 1.99 10.79
C GLN A 327 0.03 3.18 11.13
N TYR A 328 1.33 2.89 11.19
CA TYR A 328 2.37 3.87 11.39
C TYR A 328 3.64 3.41 10.70
N HIS A 329 4.40 4.35 10.15
CA HIS A 329 5.73 4.09 9.63
C HIS A 329 6.65 5.29 9.89
N HIS A 330 7.93 4.97 10.01
CA HIS A 330 9.01 5.92 10.09
C HIS A 330 10.08 5.56 9.05
N ILE A 331 10.60 6.56 8.33
CA ILE A 331 11.62 6.40 7.31
C ILE A 331 12.68 7.47 7.53
N ASP A 332 13.93 7.03 7.71
CA ASP A 332 15.13 7.87 7.66
C ASP A 332 15.90 7.55 6.39
N GLU A 333 16.20 8.55 5.55
CA GLU A 333 16.99 8.36 4.36
C GLU A 333 18.02 9.46 4.17
N TYR A 334 19.26 9.05 4.02
CA TYR A 334 20.37 9.89 3.60
C TYR A 334 20.79 9.55 2.18
N ARG A 335 20.99 10.57 1.36
CA ARG A 335 21.56 10.48 0.01
C ARG A 335 22.69 11.48 -0.16
N ARG A 336 23.73 11.08 -0.90
CA ARG A 336 24.87 11.94 -1.22
C ARG A 336 25.45 11.54 -2.56
N GLY A 337 25.42 12.47 -3.54
CA GLY A 337 26.04 12.35 -4.85
C GLY A 337 27.00 13.51 -5.13
N GLY A 338 27.73 13.40 -6.23
CA GLY A 338 28.78 14.32 -6.67
C GLY A 338 30.17 13.80 -6.34
N ASP A 339 31.11 14.71 -6.09
CA ASP A 339 32.48 14.39 -5.74
C ASP A 339 32.76 14.46 -4.24
N LEU A 340 33.97 14.05 -3.83
CA LEU A 340 34.45 14.10 -2.44
C LEU A 340 33.44 13.60 -1.40
N LEU A 341 32.82 12.44 -1.64
CA LEU A 341 31.71 11.87 -0.85
C LEU A 341 31.97 11.77 0.67
N LYS A 342 33.24 11.78 1.11
CA LYS A 342 33.63 11.69 2.52
C LYS A 342 33.74 13.05 3.20
N GLN A 343 33.72 14.13 2.43
CA GLN A 343 33.81 15.50 2.93
C GLN A 343 32.41 16.10 3.09
N PRO A 344 32.26 17.14 3.91
CA PRO A 344 31.02 17.93 3.94
C PRO A 344 30.62 18.40 2.53
N PRO A 345 29.34 18.48 2.19
CA PRO A 345 28.93 18.76 0.82
C PRO A 345 29.40 20.14 0.30
N HIS A 346 29.55 21.11 1.17
CA HIS A 346 30.09 22.44 0.82
C HIS A 346 31.60 22.47 0.58
N GLU A 347 32.32 21.38 0.85
CA GLU A 347 33.76 21.25 0.51
C GLU A 347 33.95 20.57 -0.86
N ALA A 348 32.90 20.00 -1.42
CA ALA A 348 32.88 19.35 -2.70
C ALA A 348 32.81 20.39 -3.84
N PHE A 349 33.25 19.99 -5.04
CA PHE A 349 33.13 20.83 -6.22
C PHE A 349 31.71 20.86 -6.78
N VAL A 350 31.05 19.69 -6.76
CA VAL A 350 29.61 19.52 -7.01
C VAL A 350 29.05 18.52 -6.00
N ALA A 351 28.02 18.91 -5.29
CA ALA A 351 27.40 18.05 -4.32
C ALA A 351 25.87 18.18 -4.31
N GLU A 352 25.22 17.04 -4.24
CA GLU A 352 23.80 16.91 -3.95
C GLU A 352 23.63 16.00 -2.76
N GLN A 353 23.00 16.50 -1.71
CA GLN A 353 22.77 15.75 -0.49
C GLN A 353 21.35 16.01 0.01
N THR A 354 20.71 14.95 0.47
CA THR A 354 19.41 15.03 1.15
C THR A 354 19.40 14.12 2.38
N ASP A 355 18.84 14.65 3.46
CA ASP A 355 18.50 13.93 4.67
C ASP A 355 17.00 14.04 4.89
N HIS A 356 16.26 12.94 4.83
CA HIS A 356 14.83 12.89 5.08
C HIS A 356 14.52 12.13 6.35
N ALA A 357 13.60 12.68 7.14
CA ALA A 357 12.93 11.97 8.23
C ALA A 357 11.43 12.09 8.00
N ILE A 358 10.76 10.95 7.82
CA ILE A 358 9.35 10.89 7.47
C ILE A 358 8.62 10.04 8.50
N ASP A 359 7.59 10.61 9.10
CA ASP A 359 6.64 9.92 9.97
C ASP A 359 5.27 9.93 9.33
N GLY A 360 4.66 8.78 9.14
CA GLY A 360 3.33 8.67 8.56
C GLY A 360 2.47 7.65 9.28
N GLY A 361 1.16 7.88 9.23
CA GLY A 361 0.23 6.94 9.84
C GLY A 361 -1.22 7.22 9.52
N SER A 362 -2.07 6.25 9.82
CA SER A 362 -3.52 6.41 9.69
C SER A 362 -4.29 5.56 10.69
N LEU A 363 -5.52 5.99 10.94
CA LEU A 363 -6.53 5.26 11.67
C LEU A 363 -7.79 5.22 10.83
N SER A 364 -8.37 4.05 10.61
CA SER A 364 -9.64 3.88 9.90
C SER A 364 -10.61 3.02 10.68
N PHE A 365 -11.90 3.31 10.49
CA PHE A 365 -13.02 2.53 11.00
C PHE A 365 -13.93 2.17 9.85
N ASP A 366 -14.21 0.88 9.69
CA ASP A 366 -15.06 0.32 8.67
C ASP A 366 -16.22 -0.43 9.30
N ILE A 367 -17.43 -0.25 8.78
CA ILE A 367 -18.61 -1.00 9.17
C ILE A 367 -19.52 -1.26 7.97
N SER A 368 -20.00 -2.48 7.85
CA SER A 368 -20.95 -2.90 6.82
C SER A 368 -22.22 -3.48 7.44
N SER A 369 -23.33 -3.42 6.70
CA SER A 369 -24.53 -4.20 7.05
C SER A 369 -24.29 -5.70 6.75
N ALA A 370 -25.08 -6.56 7.40
CA ALA A 370 -24.97 -8.01 7.23
C ALA A 370 -25.21 -8.47 5.77
N ASP A 371 -26.07 -7.79 5.04
CA ASP A 371 -26.37 -8.02 3.62
C ASP A 371 -25.38 -7.32 2.68
N ARG A 372 -24.37 -6.60 3.22
CA ARG A 372 -23.39 -5.79 2.48
C ARG A 372 -23.99 -4.69 1.60
N SER A 373 -25.26 -4.35 1.80
CA SER A 373 -25.89 -3.27 1.05
C SER A 373 -25.46 -1.88 1.53
N ASN A 374 -24.94 -1.77 2.74
CA ASN A 374 -24.44 -0.53 3.32
C ASN A 374 -23.00 -0.71 3.78
N HIS A 375 -22.15 0.26 3.47
CA HIS A 375 -20.80 0.32 3.97
C HIS A 375 -20.48 1.76 4.39
N PHE A 376 -19.93 1.93 5.57
CA PHE A 376 -19.44 3.20 6.08
C PHE A 376 -17.97 3.06 6.44
N ASN A 377 -17.18 4.03 6.00
CA ASN A 377 -15.78 4.18 6.35
C ASN A 377 -15.54 5.58 6.90
N ALA A 378 -14.73 5.69 7.93
CA ALA A 378 -14.18 6.95 8.41
C ALA A 378 -12.68 6.79 8.66
N TYR A 379 -11.89 7.79 8.33
CA TYR A 379 -10.44 7.75 8.50
C TYR A 379 -9.84 9.08 8.90
N ALA A 380 -8.66 9.01 9.50
CA ALA A 380 -7.74 10.11 9.67
C ALA A 380 -6.32 9.63 9.36
N SER A 381 -5.54 10.43 8.65
CA SER A 381 -4.15 10.13 8.29
C SER A 381 -3.28 11.36 8.45
N PHE A 382 -1.99 11.14 8.63
CA PHE A 382 -0.99 12.20 8.69
C PHE A 382 0.30 11.75 8.04
N GLN A 383 1.06 12.71 7.55
CA GLN A 383 2.47 12.56 7.22
C GLN A 383 3.21 13.83 7.61
N ASN A 384 4.33 13.65 8.29
CA ASN A 384 5.25 14.71 8.67
C ASN A 384 6.61 14.42 8.03
N THR A 385 7.10 15.33 7.21
CA THR A 385 8.37 15.21 6.51
C THR A 385 9.29 16.33 6.92
N ALA A 386 10.46 15.99 7.42
CA ALA A 386 11.56 16.92 7.64
C ALA A 386 12.70 16.57 6.67
N ARG A 387 13.15 17.55 5.90
CA ARG A 387 14.25 17.40 4.96
C ARG A 387 15.33 18.44 5.22
N LYS A 388 16.58 18.01 5.21
CA LYS A 388 17.74 18.87 5.04
C LYS A 388 18.34 18.57 3.68
N SER A 389 18.73 19.60 2.95
CA SER A 389 19.29 19.44 1.62
C SER A 389 20.54 20.31 1.42
N TYR A 390 21.36 19.88 0.49
CA TYR A 390 22.41 20.69 -0.09
C TYR A 390 22.42 20.44 -1.60
N TYR A 391 22.29 21.50 -2.39
CA TYR A 391 22.38 21.44 -3.84
C TYR A 391 23.36 22.53 -4.28
N GLY A 392 24.64 22.21 -4.35
CA GLY A 392 25.65 23.21 -4.53
C GLY A 392 26.80 22.80 -5.43
N SER A 393 27.46 23.83 -5.96
CA SER A 393 28.70 23.71 -6.71
C SER A 393 29.68 24.77 -6.27
N LYS A 394 30.97 24.55 -6.52
CA LYS A 394 32.05 25.49 -6.23
C LYS A 394 32.15 25.89 -4.76
N GLN A 395 31.83 24.95 -3.87
CA GLN A 395 31.95 25.13 -2.41
C GLN A 395 31.04 26.25 -1.85
N ASP A 396 29.81 26.32 -2.35
CA ASP A 396 28.81 27.30 -1.94
C ASP A 396 28.25 26.97 -0.54
N LEU A 397 28.49 27.85 0.42
CA LEU A 397 27.98 27.70 1.78
C LEU A 397 26.50 28.04 1.92
N ASP A 398 25.93 28.77 0.96
CA ASP A 398 24.51 29.18 0.99
C ASP A 398 23.59 28.14 0.31
N ALA A 399 24.17 27.07 -0.29
CA ALA A 399 23.41 26.03 -1.00
C ALA A 399 22.67 25.03 -0.07
N TYR A 400 22.67 25.27 1.24
CA TYR A 400 21.89 24.49 2.21
C TYR A 400 20.41 24.86 2.19
N GLY A 401 19.56 23.87 2.31
CA GLY A 401 18.12 24.02 2.41
C GLY A 401 17.51 23.23 3.56
N THR A 402 16.34 23.66 4.00
CA THR A 402 15.52 22.95 4.99
C THR A 402 14.07 22.99 4.56
N THR A 403 13.41 21.83 4.63
CA THR A 403 11.98 21.70 4.33
C THR A 403 11.29 21.04 5.51
N HIS A 404 10.14 21.55 5.88
CA HIS A 404 9.22 20.93 6.81
C HIS A 404 7.83 20.91 6.18
N ASP A 405 7.20 19.74 6.17
CA ASP A 405 5.92 19.53 5.50
C ASP A 405 5.04 18.62 6.36
N LEU A 406 3.89 19.14 6.80
CA LEU A 406 2.89 18.41 7.56
C LEU A 406 1.61 18.31 6.76
N THR A 407 1.27 17.10 6.34
CA THR A 407 0.00 16.78 5.69
C THR A 407 -0.92 16.05 6.68
N LEU A 408 -2.16 16.51 6.82
CA LEU A 408 -3.23 15.83 7.54
C LEU A 408 -4.40 15.61 6.61
N ALA A 409 -5.02 14.44 6.66
CA ALA A 409 -6.26 14.18 5.95
C ALA A 409 -7.25 13.43 6.85
N ALA A 410 -8.52 13.78 6.76
CA ALA A 410 -9.60 13.06 7.43
C ALA A 410 -10.82 13.03 6.52
N GLY A 411 -11.56 11.93 6.56
CA GLY A 411 -12.74 11.80 5.72
C GLY A 411 -13.71 10.75 6.23
N MET A 412 -14.91 10.82 5.65
CA MET A 412 -15.92 9.80 5.83
C MET A 412 -16.62 9.52 4.51
N GLN A 413 -16.96 8.26 4.31
CA GLN A 413 -17.63 7.76 3.12
C GLN A 413 -18.76 6.82 3.50
N TYR A 414 -19.87 6.94 2.81
CA TYR A 414 -20.99 6.00 2.89
C TYR A 414 -21.31 5.48 1.50
N VAL A 415 -21.44 4.16 1.41
CA VAL A 415 -21.80 3.45 0.18
C VAL A 415 -23.10 2.70 0.39
N HIS A 416 -24.04 2.84 -0.54
CA HIS A 416 -25.29 2.09 -0.54
C HIS A 416 -25.53 1.38 -1.87
N ALA A 417 -25.69 0.06 -1.82
CA ALA A 417 -26.02 -0.76 -2.97
C ALA A 417 -27.53 -0.92 -3.11
N PHE A 418 -28.09 -0.33 -4.17
CA PHE A 418 -29.49 -0.48 -4.54
C PHE A 418 -29.67 -1.72 -5.42
N ARG A 419 -30.66 -2.56 -5.10
CA ARG A 419 -31.07 -3.64 -6.02
C ARG A 419 -31.52 -3.10 -7.39
N LYS A 420 -32.10 -1.91 -7.40
CA LYS A 420 -32.48 -1.16 -8.59
C LYS A 420 -32.65 0.32 -8.24
N LEU A 421 -31.95 1.20 -8.92
CA LEU A 421 -32.17 2.64 -8.90
C LEU A 421 -32.41 3.10 -10.33
N LEU A 422 -33.59 3.69 -10.60
CA LEU A 422 -34.08 4.06 -11.93
C LEU A 422 -34.26 2.82 -12.84
N PHE A 423 -33.22 2.34 -13.49
CA PHE A 423 -33.28 1.31 -14.53
C PHE A 423 -32.41 0.09 -14.29
N MET A 424 -31.37 0.18 -13.45
CA MET A 424 -30.42 -0.92 -13.18
C MET A 424 -30.06 -1.02 -11.69
N PRO A 425 -29.44 -2.13 -11.24
CA PRO A 425 -28.74 -2.17 -9.97
C PRO A 425 -27.70 -1.07 -9.94
N SER A 426 -27.51 -0.44 -8.77
CA SER A 426 -26.53 0.64 -8.65
C SER A 426 -25.88 0.70 -7.27
N GLU A 427 -24.73 1.33 -7.22
CA GLU A 427 -24.01 1.66 -6.00
C GLU A 427 -23.86 3.17 -5.91
N LEU A 428 -24.38 3.75 -4.84
CA LEU A 428 -24.27 5.17 -4.53
C LEU A 428 -23.19 5.36 -3.49
N THR A 429 -22.19 6.16 -3.81
CA THR A 429 -21.11 6.58 -2.92
C THR A 429 -21.25 8.07 -2.62
N LEU A 430 -21.24 8.43 -1.37
CA LEU A 430 -21.17 9.82 -0.94
C LEU A 430 -20.11 9.96 0.15
N GLY A 431 -19.43 11.10 0.17
CA GLY A 431 -18.41 11.32 1.19
C GLY A 431 -17.99 12.77 1.32
N THR A 432 -17.26 13.02 2.40
CA THR A 432 -16.63 14.31 2.69
C THR A 432 -15.20 14.08 3.12
N GLU A 433 -14.34 15.01 2.77
CA GLU A 433 -12.92 15.00 3.11
C GLU A 433 -12.45 16.37 3.56
N TYR A 434 -11.52 16.38 4.48
CA TYR A 434 -10.73 17.52 4.89
C TYR A 434 -9.26 17.20 4.68
N SER A 435 -8.53 18.11 4.06
CA SER A 435 -7.08 18.04 3.90
C SER A 435 -6.45 19.33 4.40
N TYR A 436 -5.37 19.18 5.13
CA TYR A 436 -4.51 20.23 5.63
C TYR A 436 -3.08 19.95 5.16
N ASP A 437 -2.41 20.98 4.68
CA ASP A 437 -1.03 20.93 4.23
C ASP A 437 -0.32 22.18 4.73
N ASP A 438 0.79 22.00 5.44
CA ASP A 438 1.60 23.08 6.02
C ASP A 438 3.06 22.88 5.62
N LEU A 439 3.48 23.65 4.63
CA LEU A 439 4.79 23.59 4.00
C LEU A 439 5.62 24.81 4.36
N SER A 440 6.81 24.58 4.89
CA SER A 440 7.88 25.55 4.99
C SER A 440 9.11 25.03 4.26
N ASP A 441 9.50 25.72 3.19
CA ASP A 441 10.69 25.35 2.40
C ASP A 441 11.62 26.56 2.26
N ARG A 442 12.88 26.36 2.61
CA ARG A 442 13.91 27.42 2.66
C ARG A 442 15.18 26.94 2.01
N SER A 443 15.64 27.66 1.00
CA SER A 443 16.94 27.45 0.37
C SER A 443 17.56 28.81 0.07
N ILE A 444 18.49 29.23 0.92
CA ILE A 444 19.03 30.61 0.93
C ILE A 444 19.80 30.89 -0.37
N GLY A 445 20.63 29.97 -0.82
CA GLY A 445 21.44 30.14 -2.02
C GLY A 445 20.66 30.26 -3.32
N TYR A 446 19.41 29.84 -3.30
CA TYR A 446 18.47 29.93 -4.43
C TYR A 446 17.39 30.99 -4.23
N ASP A 447 17.46 31.76 -3.14
CA ASP A 447 16.45 32.77 -2.75
C ASP A 447 15.03 32.19 -2.69
N ILE A 448 14.91 30.88 -2.33
CA ILE A 448 13.65 30.20 -2.17
C ILE A 448 13.23 30.26 -0.71
N ARG A 449 12.07 30.86 -0.51
CA ARG A 449 11.36 30.85 0.78
C ARG A 449 9.88 30.67 0.53
N THR A 450 9.38 29.48 0.83
CA THR A 450 7.96 29.14 0.73
C THR A 450 7.45 28.83 2.12
N ASP A 451 6.49 29.60 2.60
CA ASP A 451 5.71 29.29 3.79
C ASP A 451 4.24 29.26 3.33
N GLN A 452 3.62 28.10 3.28
CA GLN A 452 2.29 27.92 2.72
C GLN A 452 1.45 26.97 3.57
N THR A 453 0.27 27.44 3.98
CA THR A 453 -0.73 26.63 4.68
C THR A 453 -2.00 26.54 3.83
N VAL A 454 -2.45 25.32 3.55
CA VAL A 454 -3.59 25.04 2.69
C VAL A 454 -4.63 24.21 3.45
N HIS A 455 -5.88 24.59 3.33
CA HIS A 455 -7.03 23.84 3.82
C HIS A 455 -7.96 23.52 2.64
N ILE A 456 -8.35 22.27 2.49
CA ILE A 456 -9.30 21.86 1.48
C ILE A 456 -10.43 21.08 2.17
N VAL A 457 -11.66 21.49 1.94
CA VAL A 457 -12.87 20.76 2.36
C VAL A 457 -13.58 20.31 1.09
N GLY A 458 -13.71 19.00 0.91
CA GLY A 458 -14.34 18.39 -0.25
C GLY A 458 -15.59 17.62 0.13
N ALA A 459 -16.59 17.65 -0.76
CA ALA A 459 -17.73 16.76 -0.71
C ALA A 459 -17.96 16.16 -2.09
N TYR A 460 -18.24 14.86 -2.15
CA TYR A 460 -18.45 14.15 -3.40
C TYR A 460 -19.62 13.21 -3.33
N LEU A 461 -20.21 12.98 -4.51
CA LEU A 461 -21.29 12.03 -4.71
C LEU A 461 -21.06 11.35 -6.04
N GLN A 462 -21.15 10.04 -6.07
CA GLN A 462 -20.98 9.23 -7.26
C GLN A 462 -22.02 8.11 -7.26
N ASN A 463 -22.62 7.82 -8.42
CA ASN A 463 -23.45 6.64 -8.58
C ASN A 463 -22.97 5.81 -9.78
N GLU A 464 -22.77 4.53 -9.54
CA GLU A 464 -22.45 3.55 -10.57
C GLU A 464 -23.67 2.66 -10.82
N TRP A 465 -24.24 2.70 -12.02
CA TRP A 465 -25.21 1.72 -12.50
C TRP A 465 -24.49 0.58 -13.19
N LYS A 466 -24.67 -0.63 -12.73
CA LYS A 466 -23.81 -1.75 -13.11
C LYS A 466 -24.59 -3.00 -13.46
N THR A 467 -24.21 -3.60 -14.57
CA THR A 467 -24.59 -4.96 -14.95
C THR A 467 -23.35 -5.72 -15.40
N ARG A 468 -23.49 -7.01 -15.69
CA ARG A 468 -22.38 -7.83 -16.18
C ARG A 468 -21.74 -7.31 -17.48
N LYS A 469 -22.45 -6.51 -18.29
CA LYS A 469 -22.00 -6.05 -19.61
C LYS A 469 -21.83 -4.54 -19.72
N TRP A 470 -22.46 -3.77 -18.83
CA TRP A 470 -22.51 -2.32 -18.88
C TRP A 470 -22.27 -1.73 -17.51
N SER A 471 -21.46 -0.71 -17.46
CA SER A 471 -21.33 0.16 -16.31
C SER A 471 -21.48 1.60 -16.77
N LEU A 472 -22.27 2.39 -16.02
CA LEU A 472 -22.42 3.82 -16.17
C LEU A 472 -22.11 4.48 -14.84
N LEU A 473 -21.06 5.25 -14.81
CA LEU A 473 -20.62 5.98 -13.63
C LEU A 473 -20.85 7.47 -13.83
N ILE A 474 -21.55 8.10 -12.89
CA ILE A 474 -21.75 9.54 -12.85
C ILE A 474 -21.34 10.03 -11.46
N GLY A 475 -20.43 10.99 -11.40
CA GLY A 475 -19.96 11.56 -10.14
C GLY A 475 -19.73 13.05 -10.25
N GLY A 476 -19.80 13.71 -9.09
CA GLY A 476 -19.48 15.11 -8.93
C GLY A 476 -18.79 15.36 -7.60
N ARG A 477 -17.92 16.33 -7.56
CA ARG A 477 -17.18 16.77 -6.38
C ARG A 477 -17.17 18.29 -6.31
N LEU A 478 -17.28 18.81 -5.10
CA LEU A 478 -17.14 20.22 -4.78
C LEU A 478 -16.04 20.36 -3.74
N ASP A 479 -15.01 21.14 -4.05
CA ASP A 479 -13.92 21.46 -3.12
C ASP A 479 -13.92 22.96 -2.82
N LYS A 480 -13.83 23.27 -1.53
CA LYS A 480 -13.51 24.61 -1.05
C LYS A 480 -12.05 24.60 -0.63
N HIS A 481 -11.24 25.25 -1.43
CA HIS A 481 -9.81 25.46 -1.18
C HIS A 481 -9.63 26.80 -0.44
N SER A 482 -8.70 26.90 0.52
CA SER A 482 -8.44 28.14 1.25
C SER A 482 -7.98 29.29 0.35
N LEU A 483 -7.34 28.95 -0.79
CA LEU A 483 -6.85 29.94 -1.76
C LEU A 483 -7.80 30.13 -2.95
N VAL A 484 -8.53 29.08 -3.40
CA VAL A 484 -9.40 29.11 -4.59
C VAL A 484 -10.60 28.19 -4.40
N ALA A 485 -11.79 28.57 -4.91
CA ALA A 485 -12.96 27.67 -4.99
C ALA A 485 -12.90 26.86 -6.29
N VAL A 486 -13.00 25.53 -6.21
CA VAL A 486 -12.94 24.62 -7.36
C VAL A 486 -14.14 23.67 -7.35
N SER A 487 -14.74 23.41 -8.52
CA SER A 487 -15.78 22.39 -8.68
C SER A 487 -15.45 21.46 -9.86
N TYR A 488 -15.69 20.17 -9.67
CA TYR A 488 -15.47 19.15 -10.71
C TYR A 488 -16.72 18.35 -10.97
N THR A 489 -16.95 18.08 -12.24
CA THR A 489 -17.93 17.08 -12.68
C THR A 489 -17.21 16.08 -13.58
N HIS A 490 -17.34 14.80 -13.29
CA HIS A 490 -16.76 13.74 -14.09
C HIS A 490 -17.85 12.78 -14.55
N LEU A 491 -17.87 12.51 -15.86
CA LEU A 491 -18.76 11.55 -16.48
C LEU A 491 -17.92 10.46 -17.16
N THR A 492 -18.08 9.20 -16.73
CA THR A 492 -17.44 8.05 -17.36
C THR A 492 -18.52 7.14 -17.97
N LEU A 493 -18.41 6.90 -19.24
CA LEU A 493 -19.26 5.99 -20.01
C LEU A 493 -18.52 4.69 -20.34
#